data_f1cf29edbb51995e972d36cd65ff4455
#
_entry.id   f1cf29edbb51995e972d36cd65ff4455
#
_cell.length_a   1.000
_cell.length_b   1.000
_cell.length_c   1.000
_cell.angle_alpha   90.00
_cell.angle_beta   90.00
_cell.angle_gamma   90.00
#
_symmetry.space_group_name_H-M   'P 1'
#
loop_
_entity.id
_entity.type
_entity.pdbx_description
1 polymer ?
#
loop_
_entity_poly.entity_id
_entity_poly.type
_entity_poly.pdbx_seq_one_letter_code
_entity_poly.pdbx_strand_id
1 'polypeptide(L)'
;MAEHMQDEADLAALKRWWDENGKGIVAAVVVAVLGTVGWQQYQGFTASKAGAASDLYASMLAIQLEGDDPEQLAALAAQLKENHSVSTYARFGAMLEAKVAVEAGNLAGAESALRWALAAGDTRSDIGQLIQLRLARVIAAQGQETEALAILSQGGDAYPVAYAQAEGDIHLAAGRTDDALTAYREGRDLATELGQYSVVLDNKVRTLETRLPASPDADVAEDAS
;
A
#
# COMPACT_ATOMS: atom_id res chain seq x y z
N MET A 1 -26.62 64.91 30.72
CA MET A 1 -25.88 64.56 31.97
C MET A 1 -26.08 63.12 32.43
N ALA A 2 -27.26 62.51 32.19
CA ALA A 2 -27.48 61.11 32.57
C ALA A 2 -26.67 60.07 31.71
N GLU A 3 -26.48 60.33 30.42
CA GLU A 3 -25.70 59.44 29.54
C GLU A 3 -24.21 59.38 29.92
N HIS A 4 -23.59 60.52 30.26
CA HIS A 4 -22.16 60.52 30.68
C HIS A 4 -21.90 59.75 31.98
N MET A 5 -22.85 59.73 32.91
CA MET A 5 -22.73 58.97 34.17
C MET A 5 -22.92 57.46 33.95
N GLN A 6 -23.67 57.05 32.93
CA GLN A 6 -23.81 55.64 32.55
C GLN A 6 -22.54 55.12 31.86
N ASP A 7 -21.95 55.88 30.94
CA ASP A 7 -20.69 55.54 30.26
C ASP A 7 -19.51 55.39 31.25
N GLU A 8 -19.45 56.25 32.29
CA GLU A 8 -18.42 56.13 33.35
C GLU A 8 -18.57 54.89 34.22
N ALA A 9 -19.82 54.51 34.55
CA ALA A 9 -20.13 53.31 35.33
C ALA A 9 -19.81 52.02 34.54
N ASP A 10 -20.12 51.98 33.21
CA ASP A 10 -19.84 50.85 32.34
C ASP A 10 -18.30 50.67 32.13
N LEU A 11 -17.58 51.77 31.96
CA LEU A 11 -16.12 51.76 31.90
C LEU A 11 -15.47 51.26 33.21
N ALA A 12 -16.01 51.65 34.33
CA ALA A 12 -15.53 51.18 35.64
C ALA A 12 -15.81 49.69 35.86
N ALA A 13 -16.94 49.19 35.41
CA ALA A 13 -17.33 47.79 35.44
C ALA A 13 -16.41 46.93 34.54
N LEU A 14 -16.18 47.40 33.30
CA LEU A 14 -15.28 46.73 32.33
C LEU A 14 -13.85 46.66 32.86
N LYS A 15 -13.34 47.75 33.49
CA LYS A 15 -11.98 47.79 34.04
C LYS A 15 -11.83 46.81 35.22
N ARG A 16 -12.84 46.72 36.09
CA ARG A 16 -12.85 45.76 37.19
C ARG A 16 -12.87 44.31 36.69
N TRP A 17 -13.75 44.05 35.71
CA TRP A 17 -13.81 42.72 35.08
C TRP A 17 -12.47 42.32 34.42
N TRP A 18 -11.79 43.30 33.76
CA TRP A 18 -10.47 43.06 33.17
C TRP A 18 -9.41 42.83 34.22
N ASP A 19 -9.41 43.56 35.33
CA ASP A 19 -8.47 43.37 36.42
C ASP A 19 -8.63 41.98 37.07
N GLU A 20 -9.84 41.44 37.10
CA GLU A 20 -10.13 40.11 37.64
C GLU A 20 -9.83 38.98 36.65
N ASN A 21 -10.14 39.17 35.38
CA ASN A 21 -10.08 38.08 34.38
C ASN A 21 -8.99 38.24 33.34
N GLY A 22 -8.44 39.44 33.16
CA GLY A 22 -7.48 39.75 32.09
C GLY A 22 -6.23 38.88 32.05
N LYS A 23 -5.71 38.51 33.23
CA LYS A 23 -4.55 37.61 33.33
C LYS A 23 -4.87 36.22 32.72
N GLY A 24 -6.06 35.71 33.01
CA GLY A 24 -6.53 34.41 32.44
C GLY A 24 -6.71 34.47 30.93
N ILE A 25 -7.30 35.58 30.46
CA ILE A 25 -7.51 35.79 29.01
C ILE A 25 -6.18 35.91 28.28
N VAL A 26 -5.25 36.71 28.78
CA VAL A 26 -3.92 36.87 28.20
C VAL A 26 -3.18 35.53 28.19
N ALA A 27 -3.24 34.76 29.27
CA ALA A 27 -2.65 33.43 29.33
C ALA A 27 -3.29 32.48 28.28
N ALA A 28 -4.61 32.48 28.12
CA ALA A 28 -5.32 31.67 27.12
C ALA A 28 -4.93 32.07 25.69
N VAL A 29 -4.83 33.37 25.41
CA VAL A 29 -4.37 33.88 24.09
C VAL A 29 -2.96 33.46 23.79
N VAL A 30 -2.04 33.56 24.76
CA VAL A 30 -0.65 33.13 24.60
C VAL A 30 -0.57 31.63 24.29
N VAL A 31 -1.30 30.79 25.03
CA VAL A 31 -1.37 29.35 24.78
C VAL A 31 -1.93 29.03 23.39
N ALA A 32 -2.98 29.73 22.96
CA ALA A 32 -3.56 29.55 21.64
C ALA A 32 -2.58 29.94 20.51
N VAL A 33 -1.86 31.05 20.67
CA VAL A 33 -0.84 31.48 19.70
C VAL A 33 0.33 30.50 19.63
N LEU A 34 0.85 30.08 20.80
CA LEU A 34 1.94 29.09 20.84
C LEU A 34 1.51 27.75 20.25
N GLY A 35 0.27 27.30 20.52
CA GLY A 35 -0.30 26.09 19.94
C GLY A 35 -0.42 26.19 18.41
N THR A 36 -0.90 27.32 17.90
CA THR A 36 -1.04 27.55 16.46
C THR A 36 0.32 27.59 15.74
N VAL A 37 1.27 28.34 16.30
CA VAL A 37 2.62 28.43 15.72
C VAL A 37 3.34 27.07 15.77
N GLY A 38 3.26 26.35 16.89
CA GLY A 38 3.81 25.01 17.01
C GLY A 38 3.21 24.03 16.01
N TRP A 39 1.91 24.10 15.82
CA TRP A 39 1.20 23.28 14.82
C TRP A 39 1.61 23.61 13.36
N GLN A 40 1.73 24.90 13.03
CA GLN A 40 2.18 25.31 11.70
C GLN A 40 3.62 24.87 11.42
N GLN A 41 4.52 25.00 12.40
CA GLN A 41 5.90 24.52 12.26
C GLN A 41 5.97 23.00 12.10
N TYR A 42 5.17 22.27 12.85
CA TYR A 42 5.08 20.81 12.73
C TYR A 42 4.55 20.39 11.34
N GLN A 43 3.49 21.02 10.85
CA GLN A 43 2.96 20.78 9.49
C GLN A 43 3.99 21.13 8.40
N GLY A 44 4.68 22.27 8.53
CA GLY A 44 5.72 22.66 7.58
C GLY A 44 6.87 21.66 7.52
N PHE A 45 7.30 21.15 8.68
CA PHE A 45 8.36 20.15 8.77
C PHE A 45 7.94 18.79 8.15
N THR A 46 6.73 18.32 8.44
CA THR A 46 6.21 17.08 7.86
C THR A 46 5.99 17.18 6.36
N ALA A 47 5.46 18.32 5.86
CA ALA A 47 5.29 18.58 4.43
C ALA A 47 6.64 18.63 3.70
N SER A 48 7.66 19.28 4.27
CA SER A 48 9.00 19.33 3.69
C SER A 48 9.64 17.93 3.60
N LYS A 49 9.50 17.11 4.64
CA LYS A 49 9.98 15.71 4.61
C LYS A 49 9.26 14.85 3.57
N ALA A 50 7.95 15.03 3.43
CA ALA A 50 7.17 14.33 2.42
C ALA A 50 7.56 14.78 1.01
N GLY A 51 7.79 16.08 0.80
CA GLY A 51 8.30 16.64 -0.46
C GLY A 51 9.64 16.03 -0.85
N ALA A 52 10.62 16.03 0.06
CA ALA A 52 11.93 15.44 -0.22
C ALA A 52 11.86 13.93 -0.55
N ALA A 53 10.99 13.18 0.12
CA ALA A 53 10.77 11.76 -0.22
C ALA A 53 10.13 11.59 -1.61
N SER A 54 9.20 12.47 -1.98
CA SER A 54 8.58 12.50 -3.30
C SER A 54 9.60 12.78 -4.41
N ASP A 55 10.49 13.76 -4.19
CA ASP A 55 11.53 14.15 -5.15
C ASP A 55 12.53 13.00 -5.39
N LEU A 56 12.95 12.31 -4.32
CA LEU A 56 13.80 11.11 -4.44
C LEU A 56 13.11 10.01 -5.25
N TYR A 57 11.84 9.76 -4.98
CA TYR A 57 11.07 8.76 -5.73
C TYR A 57 10.87 9.16 -7.20
N ALA A 58 10.60 10.43 -7.48
CA ALA A 58 10.51 10.95 -8.85
C ALA A 58 11.84 10.79 -9.60
N SER A 59 12.97 10.99 -8.94
CA SER A 59 14.30 10.72 -9.51
C SER A 59 14.51 9.23 -9.84
N MET A 60 14.04 8.32 -8.99
CA MET A 60 14.08 6.88 -9.28
C MET A 60 13.26 6.51 -10.51
N LEU A 61 12.06 7.11 -10.67
CA LEU A 61 11.23 6.90 -11.85
C LEU A 61 11.87 7.45 -13.12
N ALA A 62 12.55 8.60 -13.05
CA ALA A 62 13.26 9.18 -14.18
C ALA A 62 14.40 8.26 -14.66
N ILE A 63 15.20 7.71 -13.74
CA ILE A 63 16.26 6.74 -14.06
C ILE A 63 15.68 5.52 -14.77
N GLN A 64 14.55 4.99 -14.29
CA GLN A 64 13.91 3.84 -14.91
C GLN A 64 13.41 4.13 -16.33
N LEU A 65 12.99 5.36 -16.62
CA LEU A 65 12.51 5.76 -17.95
C LEU A 65 13.66 6.02 -18.93
N GLU A 66 14.83 6.47 -18.44
CA GLU A 66 15.99 6.85 -19.26
C GLU A 66 16.90 5.67 -19.62
N GLY A 67 16.74 4.51 -19.03
CA GLY A 67 17.46 3.30 -19.41
C GLY A 67 18.27 2.61 -18.33
N ASP A 68 17.72 2.52 -17.12
CA ASP A 68 18.17 1.71 -15.98
C ASP A 68 19.66 1.88 -15.60
N ASP A 69 19.90 2.71 -14.60
CA ASP A 69 21.11 2.63 -13.77
C ASP A 69 20.74 1.95 -12.43
N PRO A 70 20.91 0.61 -12.31
CA PRO A 70 20.53 -0.13 -11.10
C PRO A 70 21.26 0.32 -9.85
N GLU A 71 22.53 0.77 -9.99
CA GLU A 71 23.34 1.23 -8.86
C GLU A 71 22.82 2.57 -8.32
N GLN A 72 22.51 3.51 -9.22
CA GLN A 72 21.95 4.78 -8.83
C GLN A 72 20.54 4.63 -8.24
N LEU A 73 19.72 3.75 -8.82
CA LEU A 73 18.38 3.45 -8.29
C LEU A 73 18.47 2.85 -6.89
N ALA A 74 19.38 1.89 -6.66
CA ALA A 74 19.60 1.30 -5.34
C ALA A 74 20.09 2.33 -4.32
N ALA A 75 20.95 3.27 -4.72
CA ALA A 75 21.41 4.35 -3.85
C ALA A 75 20.27 5.29 -3.43
N LEU A 76 19.37 5.65 -4.34
CA LEU A 76 18.20 6.46 -4.03
C LEU A 76 17.19 5.70 -3.16
N ALA A 77 16.98 4.41 -3.42
CA ALA A 77 16.15 3.56 -2.57
C ALA A 77 16.71 3.45 -1.14
N ALA A 78 18.03 3.33 -0.98
CA ALA A 78 18.69 3.35 0.31
C ALA A 78 18.47 4.68 1.04
N GLN A 79 18.61 5.83 0.36
CA GLN A 79 18.33 7.14 0.94
C GLN A 79 16.88 7.28 1.40
N LEU A 80 15.90 6.78 0.61
CA LEU A 80 14.49 6.77 1.00
C LEU A 80 14.26 5.92 2.26
N LYS A 81 14.84 4.72 2.32
CA LYS A 81 14.72 3.82 3.46
C LYS A 81 15.35 4.39 4.73
N GLU A 82 16.49 5.06 4.62
CA GLU A 82 17.24 5.59 5.76
C GLU A 82 16.62 6.90 6.29
N ASN A 83 16.33 7.85 5.41
CA ASN A 83 15.95 9.20 5.79
C ASN A 83 14.44 9.43 5.84
N HIS A 84 13.65 8.58 5.16
CA HIS A 84 12.21 8.74 4.97
C HIS A 84 11.43 7.44 5.20
N SER A 85 11.90 6.56 6.10
CA SER A 85 11.36 5.21 6.32
C SER A 85 9.86 5.14 6.59
N VAL A 86 9.27 6.16 7.20
CA VAL A 86 7.82 6.25 7.49
C VAL A 86 7.00 6.77 6.31
N SER A 87 7.66 7.23 5.24
CA SER A 87 6.98 7.75 4.05
C SER A 87 6.47 6.63 3.16
N THR A 88 5.28 6.81 2.59
CA THR A 88 4.76 5.92 1.55
C THR A 88 5.69 5.84 0.34
N TYR A 89 6.42 6.93 0.02
CA TYR A 89 7.40 6.96 -1.07
C TYR A 89 8.58 6.02 -0.83
N ALA A 90 9.00 5.80 0.42
CA ALA A 90 10.04 4.82 0.73
C ALA A 90 9.57 3.38 0.44
N ARG A 91 8.31 3.07 0.71
CA ARG A 91 7.70 1.77 0.34
C ARG A 91 7.61 1.62 -1.19
N PHE A 92 7.22 2.67 -1.91
CA PHE A 92 7.21 2.67 -3.38
C PHE A 92 8.61 2.53 -3.96
N GLY A 93 9.61 3.22 -3.40
CA GLY A 93 11.01 3.08 -3.80
C GLY A 93 11.52 1.66 -3.62
N ALA A 94 11.20 1.02 -2.48
CA ALA A 94 11.57 -0.38 -2.25
C ALA A 94 10.86 -1.36 -3.20
N MET A 95 9.60 -1.09 -3.59
CA MET A 95 8.91 -1.89 -4.61
C MET A 95 9.54 -1.72 -6.00
N LEU A 96 10.03 -0.52 -6.32
CA LEU A 96 10.73 -0.27 -7.59
C LEU A 96 12.10 -0.95 -7.60
N GLU A 97 12.85 -0.87 -6.50
CA GLU A 97 14.10 -1.62 -6.31
C GLU A 97 13.88 -3.13 -6.49
N ALA A 98 12.82 -3.67 -5.89
CA ALA A 98 12.46 -5.08 -6.05
C ALA A 98 12.14 -5.44 -7.52
N LYS A 99 11.43 -4.56 -8.25
CA LYS A 99 11.14 -4.75 -9.67
C LYS A 99 12.44 -4.88 -10.48
N VAL A 100 13.35 -3.94 -10.32
CA VAL A 100 14.66 -3.95 -11.01
C VAL A 100 15.48 -5.18 -10.64
N ALA A 101 15.45 -5.57 -9.35
CA ALA A 101 16.12 -6.80 -8.90
C ALA A 101 15.55 -8.06 -9.57
N VAL A 102 14.21 -8.15 -9.74
CA VAL A 102 13.56 -9.26 -10.47
C VAL A 102 14.00 -9.26 -11.94
N GLU A 103 14.02 -8.12 -12.59
CA GLU A 103 14.45 -7.97 -14.00
C GLU A 103 15.92 -8.38 -14.20
N ALA A 104 16.75 -8.12 -13.20
CA ALA A 104 18.15 -8.57 -13.16
C ALA A 104 18.33 -10.03 -12.72
N GLY A 105 17.27 -10.78 -12.43
CA GLY A 105 17.32 -12.14 -11.91
C GLY A 105 17.75 -12.26 -10.44
N ASN A 106 17.92 -11.16 -9.72
CA ASN A 106 18.26 -11.12 -8.30
C ASN A 106 17.03 -11.25 -7.41
N LEU A 107 16.45 -12.46 -7.35
CA LEU A 107 15.25 -12.72 -6.55
C LEU A 107 15.48 -12.50 -5.05
N ALA A 108 16.66 -12.78 -4.53
CA ALA A 108 16.98 -12.54 -3.10
C ALA A 108 17.00 -11.04 -2.76
N GLY A 109 17.52 -10.20 -3.66
CA GLY A 109 17.47 -8.73 -3.52
C GLY A 109 16.05 -8.22 -3.58
N ALA A 110 15.25 -8.73 -4.51
CA ALA A 110 13.82 -8.39 -4.63
C ALA A 110 13.03 -8.75 -3.36
N GLU A 111 13.24 -9.94 -2.83
CA GLU A 111 12.63 -10.39 -1.57
C GLU A 111 13.00 -9.45 -0.41
N SER A 112 14.29 -9.15 -0.25
CA SER A 112 14.77 -8.26 0.81
C SER A 112 14.10 -6.89 0.75
N ALA A 113 14.01 -6.28 -0.44
CA ALA A 113 13.38 -4.99 -0.65
C ALA A 113 11.87 -5.03 -0.33
N LEU A 114 11.15 -6.09 -0.75
CA LEU A 114 9.72 -6.24 -0.46
C LEU A 114 9.44 -6.54 1.02
N ARG A 115 10.25 -7.34 1.69
CA ARG A 115 10.14 -7.56 3.14
C ARG A 115 10.36 -6.26 3.92
N TRP A 116 11.34 -5.46 3.53
CA TRP A 116 11.53 -4.14 4.11
C TRP A 116 10.29 -3.25 3.90
N ALA A 117 9.76 -3.18 2.67
CA ALA A 117 8.59 -2.38 2.34
C ALA A 117 7.33 -2.83 3.12
N LEU A 118 7.20 -4.13 3.38
CA LEU A 118 6.10 -4.69 4.15
C LEU A 118 6.21 -4.32 5.64
N ALA A 119 7.43 -4.39 6.21
CA ALA A 119 7.69 -4.05 7.60
C ALA A 119 7.58 -2.53 7.89
N ALA A 120 7.75 -1.69 6.86
CA ALA A 120 7.73 -0.23 6.99
C ALA A 120 6.32 0.39 7.09
N GLY A 121 5.24 -0.40 7.12
CA GLY A 121 3.89 0.14 7.21
C GLY A 121 2.81 -0.90 7.48
N ASP A 122 1.55 -0.46 7.47
CA ASP A 122 0.42 -1.35 7.69
C ASP A 122 0.31 -2.40 6.57
N THR A 123 0.36 -3.67 6.98
CA THR A 123 0.27 -4.83 6.07
C THR A 123 -1.13 -5.06 5.54
N ARG A 124 -2.17 -4.55 6.23
CA ARG A 124 -3.57 -4.67 5.82
C ARG A 124 -4.03 -3.56 4.90
N SER A 125 -3.25 -2.48 4.76
CA SER A 125 -3.56 -1.43 3.78
C SER A 125 -3.46 -1.97 2.35
N ASP A 126 -4.10 -1.30 1.40
CA ASP A 126 -4.03 -1.67 -0.02
C ASP A 126 -2.58 -1.79 -0.51
N ILE A 127 -1.73 -0.84 -0.09
CA ILE A 127 -0.29 -0.89 -0.40
C ILE A 127 0.38 -2.11 0.26
N GLY A 128 0.02 -2.43 1.51
CA GLY A 128 0.52 -3.61 2.22
C GLY A 128 0.17 -4.90 1.50
N GLN A 129 -1.09 -5.05 1.10
CA GLN A 129 -1.56 -6.21 0.35
C GLN A 129 -0.90 -6.30 -1.04
N LEU A 130 -0.69 -5.17 -1.73
CA LEU A 130 0.06 -5.17 -3.00
C LEU A 130 1.51 -5.65 -2.80
N ILE A 131 2.16 -5.24 -1.72
CA ILE A 131 3.52 -5.69 -1.39
C ILE A 131 3.52 -7.19 -1.07
N GLN A 132 2.56 -7.69 -0.28
CA GLN A 132 2.39 -9.12 0.01
C GLN A 132 2.23 -9.94 -1.28
N LEU A 133 1.37 -9.50 -2.20
CA LEU A 133 1.17 -10.15 -3.49
C LEU A 133 2.47 -10.26 -4.29
N ARG A 134 3.25 -9.16 -4.35
CA ARG A 134 4.54 -9.15 -5.05
C ARG A 134 5.57 -10.03 -4.35
N LEU A 135 5.63 -9.99 -3.03
CA LEU A 135 6.52 -10.81 -2.22
C LEU A 135 6.23 -12.30 -2.42
N ALA A 136 4.96 -12.70 -2.36
CA ALA A 136 4.57 -14.09 -2.60
C ALA A 136 5.02 -14.59 -3.99
N ARG A 137 4.86 -13.77 -5.02
CA ARG A 137 5.33 -14.11 -6.37
C ARG A 137 6.85 -14.29 -6.47
N VAL A 138 7.62 -13.43 -5.77
CA VAL A 138 9.09 -13.54 -5.74
C VAL A 138 9.52 -14.80 -4.99
N ILE A 139 8.90 -15.10 -3.86
CA ILE A 139 9.18 -16.30 -3.05
C ILE A 139 8.80 -17.57 -3.82
N ALA A 140 7.67 -17.57 -4.52
CA ALA A 140 7.29 -18.68 -5.39
C ALA A 140 8.29 -18.90 -6.54
N ALA A 141 8.81 -17.82 -7.14
CA ALA A 141 9.84 -17.89 -8.17
C ALA A 141 11.18 -18.46 -7.66
N GLN A 142 11.41 -18.43 -6.33
CA GLN A 142 12.55 -19.10 -5.68
C GLN A 142 12.26 -20.58 -5.34
N GLY A 143 11.08 -21.11 -5.70
CA GLY A 143 10.66 -22.48 -5.37
C GLY A 143 10.13 -22.68 -3.96
N GLN A 144 9.83 -21.60 -3.23
CA GLN A 144 9.35 -21.64 -1.83
C GLN A 144 7.82 -21.53 -1.79
N GLU A 145 7.13 -22.49 -2.39
CA GLU A 145 5.67 -22.47 -2.61
C GLU A 145 4.86 -22.33 -1.31
N THR A 146 5.21 -23.13 -0.30
CA THR A 146 4.47 -23.14 0.97
C THR A 146 4.48 -21.77 1.64
N GLU A 147 5.62 -21.09 1.62
CA GLU A 147 5.75 -19.74 2.18
C GLU A 147 4.99 -18.73 1.34
N ALA A 148 5.07 -18.84 0.02
CA ALA A 148 4.34 -17.95 -0.89
C ALA A 148 2.82 -18.02 -0.67
N LEU A 149 2.26 -19.22 -0.59
CA LEU A 149 0.83 -19.43 -0.29
C LEU A 149 0.45 -18.93 1.11
N ALA A 150 1.32 -19.14 2.10
CA ALA A 150 1.11 -18.62 3.45
C ALA A 150 1.09 -17.08 3.51
N ILE A 151 1.83 -16.39 2.65
CA ILE A 151 1.78 -14.93 2.53
C ILE A 151 0.46 -14.50 1.87
N LEU A 152 0.03 -15.17 0.80
CA LEU A 152 -1.24 -14.85 0.13
C LEU A 152 -2.44 -15.03 1.06
N SER A 153 -2.44 -16.04 1.92
CA SER A 153 -3.55 -16.28 2.85
C SER A 153 -3.75 -15.18 3.92
N GLN A 154 -2.82 -14.23 4.06
CA GLN A 154 -2.90 -13.13 5.03
C GLN A 154 -3.57 -11.86 4.50
N GLY A 155 -3.95 -11.81 3.24
CA GLY A 155 -4.55 -10.67 2.58
C GLY A 155 -5.45 -11.09 1.43
N GLY A 156 -5.79 -10.13 0.57
CA GLY A 156 -6.57 -10.40 -0.65
C GLY A 156 -7.77 -9.49 -0.82
N ASP A 157 -8.27 -8.87 0.25
CA ASP A 157 -9.48 -8.04 0.21
C ASP A 157 -9.38 -6.88 -0.79
N ALA A 158 -8.20 -6.25 -0.89
CA ALA A 158 -7.98 -5.14 -1.81
C ALA A 158 -7.75 -5.58 -3.27
N TYR A 159 -7.26 -6.80 -3.47
CA TYR A 159 -6.90 -7.32 -4.81
C TYR A 159 -7.33 -8.78 -5.01
N PRO A 160 -8.60 -9.15 -4.76
CA PRO A 160 -9.02 -10.55 -4.70
C PRO A 160 -8.71 -11.32 -5.99
N VAL A 161 -8.98 -10.74 -7.14
CA VAL A 161 -8.71 -11.34 -8.46
C VAL A 161 -7.21 -11.63 -8.67
N ALA A 162 -6.35 -10.68 -8.27
CA ALA A 162 -4.90 -10.82 -8.45
C ALA A 162 -4.28 -11.83 -7.47
N TYR A 163 -4.87 -11.98 -6.28
CA TYR A 163 -4.48 -12.98 -5.29
C TYR A 163 -4.86 -14.39 -5.76
N ALA A 164 -6.10 -14.61 -6.18
CA ALA A 164 -6.54 -15.89 -6.74
C ALA A 164 -5.71 -16.27 -7.98
N GLN A 165 -5.41 -15.31 -8.85
CA GLN A 165 -4.51 -15.56 -9.98
C GLN A 165 -3.10 -15.98 -9.53
N ALA A 166 -2.52 -15.31 -8.53
CA ALA A 166 -1.19 -15.66 -8.03
C ALA A 166 -1.17 -17.04 -7.36
N GLU A 167 -2.21 -17.39 -6.61
CA GLU A 167 -2.39 -18.72 -6.03
C GLU A 167 -2.43 -19.81 -7.11
N GLY A 168 -3.24 -19.61 -8.16
CA GLY A 168 -3.28 -20.49 -9.29
C GLY A 168 -1.93 -20.61 -10.02
N ASP A 169 -1.19 -19.51 -10.18
CA ASP A 169 0.15 -19.52 -10.79
C ASP A 169 1.15 -20.35 -9.96
N ILE A 170 1.09 -20.24 -8.63
CA ILE A 170 1.94 -21.00 -7.70
C ILE A 170 1.59 -22.50 -7.77
N HIS A 171 0.31 -22.86 -7.71
CA HIS A 171 -0.12 -24.24 -7.84
C HIS A 171 0.30 -24.85 -9.18
N LEU A 172 0.14 -24.09 -10.27
CA LEU A 172 0.51 -24.56 -11.60
C LEU A 172 2.03 -24.80 -11.73
N ALA A 173 2.84 -23.91 -11.19
CA ALA A 173 4.29 -24.05 -11.17
C ALA A 173 4.71 -25.29 -10.37
N ALA A 174 3.97 -25.65 -9.34
CA ALA A 174 4.14 -26.86 -8.53
C ALA A 174 3.60 -28.15 -9.17
N GLY A 175 3.00 -28.07 -10.36
CA GLY A 175 2.39 -29.20 -11.03
C GLY A 175 1.01 -29.61 -10.49
N ARG A 176 0.44 -28.84 -9.59
CA ARG A 176 -0.92 -29.06 -9.00
C ARG A 176 -1.97 -28.42 -9.90
N THR A 177 -2.24 -29.09 -11.01
CA THR A 177 -3.10 -28.53 -12.09
C THR A 177 -4.55 -28.33 -11.65
N ASP A 178 -5.11 -29.24 -10.82
CA ASP A 178 -6.49 -29.15 -10.34
C ASP A 178 -6.66 -27.98 -9.36
N ASP A 179 -5.69 -27.80 -8.43
CA ASP A 179 -5.71 -26.68 -7.51
C ASP A 179 -5.55 -25.34 -8.27
N ALA A 180 -4.66 -25.32 -9.28
CA ALA A 180 -4.48 -24.14 -10.14
C ALA A 180 -5.77 -23.78 -10.88
N LEU A 181 -6.47 -24.78 -11.46
CA LEU A 181 -7.73 -24.57 -12.15
C LEU A 181 -8.80 -24.02 -11.20
N THR A 182 -8.86 -24.53 -9.98
CA THR A 182 -9.79 -24.08 -8.95
C THR A 182 -9.54 -22.60 -8.61
N ALA A 183 -8.29 -22.22 -8.31
CA ALA A 183 -7.93 -20.85 -8.00
C ALA A 183 -8.18 -19.87 -9.19
N TYR A 184 -7.91 -20.30 -10.43
CA TYR A 184 -8.19 -19.46 -11.59
C TYR A 184 -9.71 -19.28 -11.85
N ARG A 185 -10.53 -20.31 -11.60
CA ARG A 185 -11.99 -20.21 -11.68
C ARG A 185 -12.52 -19.23 -10.63
N GLU A 186 -12.06 -19.34 -9.39
CA GLU A 186 -12.39 -18.40 -8.34
C GLU A 186 -12.03 -16.96 -8.73
N GLY A 187 -10.81 -16.73 -9.20
CA GLY A 187 -10.39 -15.41 -9.67
C GLY A 187 -11.23 -14.86 -10.82
N ARG A 188 -11.67 -15.72 -11.75
CA ARG A 188 -12.56 -15.34 -12.85
C ARG A 188 -13.95 -14.97 -12.34
N ASP A 189 -14.49 -15.74 -11.42
CA ASP A 189 -15.82 -15.52 -10.85
C ASP A 189 -15.83 -14.23 -10.02
N LEU A 190 -14.79 -13.98 -9.20
CA LEU A 190 -14.57 -12.71 -8.50
C LEU A 190 -14.47 -11.52 -9.46
N ALA A 191 -13.76 -11.67 -10.57
CA ALA A 191 -13.68 -10.61 -11.58
C ALA A 191 -15.07 -10.28 -12.16
N THR A 192 -15.88 -11.30 -12.41
CA THR A 192 -17.26 -11.14 -12.90
C THR A 192 -18.16 -10.44 -11.87
N GLU A 193 -18.08 -10.82 -10.60
CA GLU A 193 -18.83 -10.18 -9.51
C GLU A 193 -18.47 -8.69 -9.35
N LEU A 194 -17.20 -8.35 -9.58
CA LEU A 194 -16.71 -6.97 -9.56
C LEU A 194 -16.99 -6.19 -10.85
N GLY A 195 -17.70 -6.79 -11.82
CA GLY A 195 -17.95 -6.18 -13.13
C GLY A 195 -16.69 -6.01 -13.98
N GLN A 196 -15.64 -6.77 -13.69
CA GLN A 196 -14.38 -6.80 -14.44
C GLN A 196 -14.34 -8.04 -15.32
N TYR A 197 -13.71 -7.92 -16.49
CA TYR A 197 -13.45 -9.05 -17.36
C TYR A 197 -11.95 -9.33 -17.46
N SER A 198 -11.53 -10.54 -17.12
CA SER A 198 -10.13 -10.95 -17.18
C SER A 198 -9.87 -11.96 -18.28
N VAL A 199 -9.44 -11.47 -19.46
CA VAL A 199 -9.01 -12.31 -20.59
C VAL A 199 -7.91 -13.29 -20.19
N VAL A 200 -7.04 -12.88 -19.25
CA VAL A 200 -5.94 -13.71 -18.78
C VAL A 200 -6.46 -14.92 -18.02
N LEU A 201 -7.39 -14.73 -17.08
CA LEU A 201 -7.98 -15.83 -16.32
C LEU A 201 -8.82 -16.75 -17.19
N ASP A 202 -9.63 -16.20 -18.11
CA ASP A 202 -10.38 -17.03 -19.06
C ASP A 202 -9.46 -17.91 -19.91
N ASN A 203 -8.34 -17.37 -20.39
CA ASN A 203 -7.38 -18.15 -21.16
C ASN A 203 -6.69 -19.23 -20.32
N LYS A 204 -6.34 -18.92 -19.06
CA LYS A 204 -5.74 -19.89 -18.14
C LYS A 204 -6.71 -21.03 -17.81
N VAL A 205 -7.95 -20.72 -17.46
CA VAL A 205 -9.00 -21.72 -17.19
C VAL A 205 -9.20 -22.61 -18.41
N ARG A 206 -9.48 -22.03 -19.58
CA ARG A 206 -9.71 -22.80 -20.82
C ARG A 206 -8.51 -23.67 -21.21
N THR A 207 -7.29 -23.18 -21.03
CA THR A 207 -6.08 -23.94 -21.35
C THR A 207 -5.93 -25.16 -20.45
N LEU A 208 -6.25 -25.04 -19.15
CA LEU A 208 -6.18 -26.18 -18.23
C LEU A 208 -7.32 -27.15 -18.43
N GLU A 209 -8.55 -26.67 -18.66
CA GLU A 209 -9.71 -27.52 -18.99
C GLU A 209 -9.48 -28.38 -20.22
N THR A 210 -8.80 -27.87 -21.25
CA THR A 210 -8.47 -28.65 -22.45
C THR A 210 -7.35 -29.66 -22.25
N ARG A 211 -6.54 -29.52 -21.19
CA ARG A 211 -5.43 -30.44 -20.87
C ARG A 211 -5.81 -31.53 -19.89
N LEU A 212 -6.80 -31.28 -19.05
CA LEU A 212 -7.32 -32.28 -18.12
C LEU A 212 -8.22 -33.26 -18.89
N PRO A 213 -8.06 -34.59 -18.72
CA PRO A 213 -9.00 -35.55 -19.30
C PRO A 213 -10.40 -35.26 -18.73
N ALA A 214 -11.43 -35.41 -19.56
CA ALA A 214 -12.81 -35.26 -19.12
C ALA A 214 -13.03 -36.15 -17.88
N SER A 215 -13.54 -35.57 -16.80
CA SER A 215 -13.85 -36.34 -15.58
C SER A 215 -14.82 -37.47 -15.94
N PRO A 216 -14.58 -38.70 -15.50
CA PRO A 216 -15.42 -39.86 -15.83
C PRO A 216 -16.86 -39.77 -15.31
N ASP A 217 -17.18 -38.76 -14.48
CA ASP A 217 -18.53 -38.59 -13.91
C ASP A 217 -19.53 -37.87 -14.83
N ALA A 218 -19.13 -37.42 -16.03
CA ALA A 218 -20.03 -36.75 -16.94
C ALA A 218 -20.91 -37.77 -17.76
N ASP A 219 -20.46 -39.01 -17.89
CA ASP A 219 -21.16 -40.03 -18.72
C ASP A 219 -22.27 -40.80 -17.97
N VAL A 220 -22.43 -40.62 -16.65
CA VAL A 220 -23.44 -41.38 -15.85
C VAL A 220 -24.81 -40.69 -15.88
N ALA A 221 -24.93 -39.44 -16.30
CA ALA A 221 -26.16 -38.67 -16.27
C ALA A 221 -27.00 -38.80 -17.58
N GLU A 222 -26.43 -39.34 -18.67
CA GLU A 222 -27.14 -39.44 -19.98
C GLU A 222 -27.83 -40.77 -20.20
N ASP A 223 -27.54 -41.80 -19.40
CA ASP A 223 -28.11 -43.15 -19.53
C ASP A 223 -29.34 -43.44 -18.63
N ALA A 224 -29.86 -42.41 -17.93
CA ALA A 224 -31.01 -42.51 -17.04
C ALA A 224 -32.23 -41.67 -17.47
N SER A 225 -32.44 -41.50 -18.79
CA SER A 225 -33.67 -40.85 -19.28
C SER A 225 -34.43 -41.71 -20.26
#